data_dba654c8ed82e206cfcad94dfcdc4d5c
#
_entry.id   dba654c8ed82e206cfcad94dfcdc4d5c
#
_cell.length_a   1.000
_cell.length_b   1.000
_cell.length_c   1.000
_cell.angle_alpha   90.00
_cell.angle_beta   90.00
_cell.angle_gamma   90.00
#
_symmetry.space_group_name_H-M   'P 1'
#
loop_
_entity.id
_entity.type
_entity.pdbx_description
1 polymer ?
#
loop_
_entity_poly.entity_id
_entity_poly.type
_entity_poly.pdbx_seq_one_letter_code
_entity_poly.pdbx_strand_id
1 'polypeptide(L)'
;MTLDEKCKEIAKDVIGDYSILSENMLKKEESDLLKTNWNAFLLGLIADQSGKAEMAWRLPYNLEKRLGYFDFERILKEESVESLENMIKEKPALHRYPRKMAEYIYTAIEKVVNEYSSDISNMWKDNKDAEIIVKKLEEFKGISYKKAALGTLLLVRDFGVSLENLSCIDIAYDVHVRRVFLRMGLVEKDNIKEVTEKARFICKNFPGSLTLPFWVVGREYCRPQNPKCSECRLNELCEKKIELGTDI
;
A
#
# COMPACT_ATOMS: atom_id res chain seq x y z
N MET A 1 23.96 9.61 -19.38
CA MET A 1 23.09 9.45 -18.21
C MET A 1 23.38 8.09 -17.60
N THR A 2 23.85 8.04 -16.38
CA THR A 2 24.12 6.78 -15.67
C THR A 2 22.79 6.08 -15.31
N LEU A 3 22.82 4.78 -15.00
CA LEU A 3 21.65 4.04 -14.56
C LEU A 3 21.00 4.72 -13.33
N ASP A 4 21.82 5.27 -12.44
CA ASP A 4 21.38 5.98 -11.23
C ASP A 4 20.65 7.29 -11.53
N GLU A 5 21.14 8.09 -12.46
CA GLU A 5 20.48 9.32 -12.91
C GLU A 5 19.14 9.00 -13.55
N LYS A 6 19.10 7.93 -14.36
CA LYS A 6 17.88 7.42 -14.99
C LYS A 6 16.86 6.98 -13.96
N CYS A 7 17.26 6.23 -12.94
CA CYS A 7 16.34 5.77 -11.90
C CYS A 7 15.80 6.92 -11.01
N LYS A 8 16.60 7.97 -10.80
CA LYS A 8 16.16 9.17 -10.08
C LYS A 8 15.14 10.00 -10.88
N GLU A 9 15.29 10.08 -12.20
CA GLU A 9 14.27 10.70 -13.07
C GLU A 9 12.96 9.91 -13.07
N ILE A 10 13.02 8.59 -13.15
CA ILE A 10 11.85 7.71 -13.06
C ILE A 10 11.05 7.98 -11.79
N ALA A 11 11.75 8.12 -10.65
CA ALA A 11 11.10 8.38 -9.37
C ALA A 11 10.39 9.75 -9.34
N LYS A 12 10.85 10.74 -10.09
CA LYS A 12 10.24 12.07 -10.15
C LYS A 12 9.00 12.13 -11.03
N ASP A 13 9.03 11.48 -12.20
CA ASP A 13 7.97 11.63 -13.21
C ASP A 13 6.70 10.83 -12.92
N VAL A 14 6.79 9.76 -12.13
CA VAL A 14 5.66 8.83 -11.92
C VAL A 14 4.88 9.09 -10.64
N ILE A 15 5.37 9.94 -9.74
CA ILE A 15 4.81 10.11 -8.39
C ILE A 15 3.47 10.88 -8.39
N GLY A 16 3.22 11.78 -9.38
CA GLY A 16 2.10 12.73 -9.30
C GLY A 16 0.70 12.12 -9.46
N ASP A 17 0.55 11.11 -10.33
CA ASP A 17 -0.77 10.69 -10.82
C ASP A 17 -1.37 9.45 -10.12
N TYR A 18 -0.66 8.83 -9.18
CA TYR A 18 -1.00 7.50 -8.64
C TYR A 18 -1.07 7.42 -7.11
N SER A 19 -1.59 8.46 -6.48
CA SER A 19 -1.98 8.38 -5.07
C SER A 19 -3.15 7.39 -4.88
N ILE A 20 -3.20 6.70 -3.73
CA ILE A 20 -4.41 5.94 -3.37
C ILE A 20 -5.63 6.84 -3.21
N LEU A 21 -5.40 8.14 -3.03
CA LEU A 21 -6.43 9.18 -2.91
C LEU A 21 -6.85 9.77 -4.28
N SER A 22 -6.27 9.28 -5.39
CA SER A 22 -6.59 9.78 -6.74
C SER A 22 -7.98 9.34 -7.20
N GLU A 23 -8.63 10.13 -8.05
CA GLU A 23 -9.93 9.82 -8.66
C GLU A 23 -9.91 8.54 -9.51
N ASN A 24 -8.73 8.13 -9.99
CA ASN A 24 -8.54 6.86 -10.69
C ASN A 24 -8.66 5.63 -9.78
N MET A 25 -8.48 5.81 -8.48
CA MET A 25 -8.53 4.75 -7.47
C MET A 25 -9.83 4.79 -6.68
N LEU A 26 -10.22 5.96 -6.20
CA LEU A 26 -11.33 6.16 -5.28
C LEU A 26 -12.24 7.29 -5.74
N LYS A 27 -13.52 7.17 -5.44
CA LYS A 27 -14.45 8.29 -5.56
C LYS A 27 -14.13 9.36 -4.52
N LYS A 28 -14.61 10.57 -4.74
CA LYS A 28 -14.36 11.70 -3.86
C LYS A 28 -14.72 11.38 -2.40
N GLU A 29 -15.92 10.85 -2.18
CA GLU A 29 -16.42 10.56 -0.83
C GLU A 29 -15.58 9.47 -0.12
N GLU A 30 -15.09 8.48 -0.89
CA GLU A 30 -14.22 7.41 -0.40
C GLU A 30 -12.86 7.96 0.02
N SER A 31 -12.28 8.85 -0.79
CA SER A 31 -11.00 9.49 -0.49
C SER A 31 -11.13 10.53 0.64
N ASP A 32 -12.26 11.23 0.73
CA ASP A 32 -12.50 12.22 1.79
C ASP A 32 -12.55 11.55 3.19
N LEU A 33 -13.17 10.37 3.30
CA LEU A 33 -13.14 9.60 4.55
C LEU A 33 -11.70 9.25 4.97
N LEU A 34 -10.89 8.76 4.03
CA LEU A 34 -9.48 8.42 4.33
C LEU A 34 -8.65 9.64 4.74
N LYS A 35 -8.93 10.82 4.17
CA LYS A 35 -8.24 12.07 4.50
C LYS A 35 -8.62 12.64 5.86
N THR A 36 -9.85 12.40 6.29
CA THR A 36 -10.40 12.98 7.52
C THR A 36 -10.38 12.03 8.70
N ASN A 37 -10.22 10.72 8.47
CA ASN A 37 -10.27 9.69 9.51
C ASN A 37 -9.12 8.68 9.37
N TRP A 38 -8.14 8.76 10.25
CA TRP A 38 -6.97 7.89 10.25
C TRP A 38 -7.32 6.42 10.52
N ASN A 39 -8.39 6.16 11.26
CA ASN A 39 -8.86 4.80 11.50
C ASN A 39 -9.37 4.14 10.20
N ALA A 40 -9.93 4.93 9.28
CA ALA A 40 -10.30 4.44 7.95
C ALA A 40 -9.07 4.04 7.14
N PHE A 41 -7.97 4.80 7.22
CA PHE A 41 -6.70 4.42 6.61
C PHE A 41 -6.22 3.05 7.11
N LEU A 42 -6.24 2.82 8.44
CA LEU A 42 -5.83 1.53 9.01
C LEU A 42 -6.67 0.38 8.47
N LEU A 43 -8.01 0.53 8.41
CA LEU A 43 -8.88 -0.53 7.89
C LEU A 43 -8.65 -0.78 6.40
N GLY A 44 -8.39 0.25 5.60
CA GLY A 44 -8.00 0.12 4.19
C GLY A 44 -6.69 -0.66 4.03
N LEU A 45 -5.69 -0.35 4.85
CA LEU A 45 -4.42 -1.06 4.87
C LEU A 45 -4.59 -2.54 5.26
N ILE A 46 -5.42 -2.84 6.27
CA ILE A 46 -5.74 -4.22 6.67
C ILE A 46 -6.43 -4.97 5.53
N ALA A 47 -7.33 -4.31 4.82
CA ALA A 47 -8.08 -4.92 3.71
C ALA A 47 -7.24 -5.14 2.44
N ASP A 48 -6.09 -4.47 2.30
CA ASP A 48 -5.26 -4.54 1.10
C ASP A 48 -4.53 -5.87 0.98
N GLN A 49 -5.29 -6.91 0.66
CA GLN A 49 -4.81 -8.27 0.41
C GLN A 49 -5.80 -9.07 -0.44
N SER A 50 -5.27 -10.00 -1.24
CA SER A 50 -6.07 -11.01 -1.98
C SER A 50 -7.16 -10.46 -2.89
N GLY A 51 -7.03 -9.22 -3.36
CA GLY A 51 -7.99 -8.54 -4.22
C GLY A 51 -7.39 -7.35 -4.94
N LYS A 52 -8.26 -6.56 -5.57
CA LYS A 52 -7.87 -5.30 -6.19
C LYS A 52 -7.69 -4.23 -5.11
N ALA A 53 -6.65 -3.43 -5.23
CA ALA A 53 -6.36 -2.34 -4.28
C ALA A 53 -7.56 -1.39 -4.11
N GLU A 54 -8.23 -1.05 -5.22
CA GLU A 54 -9.40 -0.17 -5.20
C GLU A 54 -10.52 -0.71 -4.29
N MET A 55 -10.76 -2.01 -4.28
CA MET A 55 -11.77 -2.62 -3.41
C MET A 55 -11.37 -2.57 -1.94
N ALA A 56 -10.09 -2.81 -1.66
CA ALA A 56 -9.57 -2.77 -0.31
C ALA A 56 -9.70 -1.37 0.31
N TRP A 57 -9.27 -0.35 -0.43
CA TRP A 57 -9.31 1.04 0.04
C TRP A 57 -10.72 1.66 0.07
N ARG A 58 -11.71 1.06 -0.62
CA ARG A 58 -13.14 1.40 -0.50
C ARG A 58 -13.83 0.72 0.68
N LEU A 59 -13.23 -0.32 1.26
CA LEU A 59 -13.88 -1.09 2.33
C LEU A 59 -14.29 -0.21 3.51
N PRO A 60 -13.47 0.72 4.05
CA PRO A 60 -13.85 1.55 5.18
C PRO A 60 -15.11 2.37 4.93
N TYR A 61 -15.20 3.02 3.78
CA TYR A 61 -16.36 3.81 3.38
C TYR A 61 -17.63 2.95 3.22
N ASN A 62 -17.50 1.80 2.57
CA ASN A 62 -18.63 0.91 2.40
C ASN A 62 -19.09 0.28 3.72
N LEU A 63 -18.16 0.05 4.65
CA LEU A 63 -18.49 -0.42 5.99
C LEU A 63 -19.22 0.67 6.79
N GLU A 64 -18.75 1.92 6.74
CA GLU A 64 -19.45 3.08 7.30
C GLU A 64 -20.88 3.18 6.81
N LYS A 65 -21.11 3.00 5.52
CA LYS A 65 -22.46 3.02 4.93
C LYS A 65 -23.38 1.92 5.47
N ARG A 66 -22.84 0.76 5.79
CA ARG A 66 -23.62 -0.38 6.36
C ARG A 66 -23.87 -0.22 7.84
N LEU A 67 -22.91 0.35 8.57
CA LEU A 67 -23.03 0.68 9.99
C LEU A 67 -23.94 1.90 10.22
N GLY A 68 -23.94 2.88 9.29
CA GLY A 68 -24.56 4.19 9.48
C GLY A 68 -23.70 5.16 10.32
N TYR A 69 -22.50 4.74 10.74
CA TYR A 69 -21.54 5.54 11.50
C TYR A 69 -20.11 4.97 11.33
N PHE A 70 -19.08 5.75 11.71
CA PHE A 70 -17.68 5.31 11.72
C PHE A 70 -17.01 5.76 13.02
N ASP A 71 -17.30 5.02 14.09
CA ASP A 71 -16.81 5.28 15.45
C ASP A 71 -16.36 3.95 16.07
N PHE A 72 -15.09 3.84 16.44
CA PHE A 72 -14.51 2.59 16.91
C PHE A 72 -15.00 2.16 18.29
N GLU A 73 -15.21 3.11 19.21
CA GLU A 73 -15.78 2.79 20.54
C GLU A 73 -17.21 2.27 20.41
N ARG A 74 -17.99 2.91 19.54
CA ARG A 74 -19.35 2.49 19.27
C ARG A 74 -19.40 1.14 18.59
N ILE A 75 -18.52 0.87 17.63
CA ILE A 75 -18.42 -0.45 16.98
C ILE A 75 -18.13 -1.54 17.99
N LEU A 76 -17.17 -1.35 18.92
CA LEU A 76 -16.89 -2.35 19.97
C LEU A 76 -18.07 -2.60 20.90
N LYS A 77 -18.89 -1.59 21.14
CA LYS A 77 -20.05 -1.69 22.03
C LYS A 77 -21.27 -2.35 21.37
N GLU A 78 -21.50 -2.06 20.09
CA GLU A 78 -22.73 -2.42 19.39
C GLU A 78 -22.58 -3.62 18.45
N GLU A 79 -21.34 -3.90 17.98
CA GLU A 79 -21.09 -4.90 16.98
C GLU A 79 -20.26 -6.07 17.50
N SER A 80 -20.37 -7.20 16.82
CA SER A 80 -19.55 -8.39 17.04
C SER A 80 -18.79 -8.75 15.78
N VAL A 81 -17.83 -9.68 15.88
CA VAL A 81 -17.14 -10.23 14.71
C VAL A 81 -18.13 -10.84 13.73
N GLU A 82 -19.20 -11.47 14.21
CA GLU A 82 -20.23 -12.08 13.36
C GLU A 82 -21.05 -11.03 12.63
N SER A 83 -21.46 -9.93 13.29
CA SER A 83 -22.19 -8.85 12.65
C SER A 83 -21.33 -8.16 11.58
N LEU A 84 -20.04 -7.90 11.86
CA LEU A 84 -19.11 -7.36 10.87
C LEU A 84 -18.90 -8.34 9.69
N GLU A 85 -18.82 -9.66 9.96
CA GLU A 85 -18.74 -10.67 8.90
C GLU A 85 -19.95 -10.60 7.97
N ASN A 86 -21.14 -10.52 8.53
CA ASN A 86 -22.40 -10.43 7.75
C ASN A 86 -22.40 -9.16 6.90
N MET A 87 -21.99 -8.02 7.46
CA MET A 87 -21.83 -6.77 6.70
C MET A 87 -20.81 -6.89 5.57
N ILE A 88 -19.64 -7.49 5.80
CA ILE A 88 -18.60 -7.65 4.78
C ILE A 88 -19.04 -8.64 3.68
N LYS A 89 -19.81 -9.66 4.02
CA LYS A 89 -20.30 -10.72 3.12
C LYS A 89 -21.50 -10.30 2.28
N GLU A 90 -22.32 -9.40 2.76
CA GLU A 90 -23.49 -8.89 2.05
C GLU A 90 -23.10 -8.37 0.65
N LYS A 91 -23.93 -8.66 -0.35
CA LYS A 91 -23.63 -8.26 -1.74
C LYS A 91 -23.98 -6.80 -2.01
N PRO A 92 -23.10 -6.07 -2.71
CA PRO A 92 -21.79 -6.51 -3.21
C PRO A 92 -20.80 -6.72 -2.07
N ALA A 93 -20.18 -7.91 -1.99
CA ALA A 93 -19.25 -8.23 -0.89
C ALA A 93 -18.06 -7.28 -0.85
N LEU A 94 -17.71 -6.81 0.36
CA LEU A 94 -16.62 -5.83 0.54
C LEU A 94 -15.24 -6.47 0.47
N HIS A 95 -15.15 -7.78 0.78
CA HIS A 95 -13.90 -8.52 0.72
C HIS A 95 -14.11 -9.99 0.39
N ARG A 96 -13.09 -10.62 -0.24
CA ARG A 96 -13.13 -12.04 -0.66
C ARG A 96 -13.23 -13.01 0.53
N TYR A 97 -12.67 -12.65 1.68
CA TYR A 97 -12.63 -13.47 2.90
C TYR A 97 -13.34 -12.75 4.07
N PRO A 98 -14.68 -12.71 4.09
CA PRO A 98 -15.44 -11.89 5.04
C PRO A 98 -15.12 -12.21 6.49
N ARG A 99 -15.13 -13.50 6.88
CA ARG A 99 -14.85 -13.94 8.25
C ARG A 99 -13.49 -13.48 8.76
N LYS A 100 -12.44 -13.77 8.00
CA LYS A 100 -11.08 -13.40 8.35
C LYS A 100 -10.90 -11.88 8.43
N MET A 101 -11.55 -11.16 7.51
CA MET A 101 -11.50 -9.70 7.50
C MET A 101 -12.23 -9.10 8.69
N ALA A 102 -13.40 -9.62 9.07
CA ALA A 102 -14.12 -9.20 10.26
C ALA A 102 -13.29 -9.39 11.54
N GLU A 103 -12.61 -10.55 11.68
CA GLU A 103 -11.71 -10.82 12.80
C GLU A 103 -10.54 -9.84 12.87
N TYR A 104 -9.93 -9.53 11.72
CA TYR A 104 -8.82 -8.57 11.67
C TYR A 104 -9.26 -7.15 11.99
N ILE A 105 -10.38 -6.71 11.43
CA ILE A 105 -10.97 -5.39 11.68
C ILE A 105 -11.34 -5.26 13.15
N TYR A 106 -12.06 -6.23 13.72
CA TYR A 106 -12.50 -6.18 15.10
C TYR A 106 -11.31 -6.09 16.08
N THR A 107 -10.30 -6.95 15.90
CA THR A 107 -9.09 -6.90 16.75
C THR A 107 -8.27 -5.61 16.56
N ALA A 108 -8.28 -5.04 15.37
CA ALA A 108 -7.62 -3.76 15.12
C ALA A 108 -8.37 -2.60 15.82
N ILE A 109 -9.70 -2.58 15.75
CA ILE A 109 -10.53 -1.61 16.45
C ILE A 109 -10.28 -1.69 17.96
N GLU A 110 -10.31 -2.90 18.54
CA GLU A 110 -10.04 -3.13 19.95
C GLU A 110 -8.66 -2.58 20.36
N LYS A 111 -7.61 -2.87 19.56
CA LYS A 111 -6.26 -2.35 19.82
C LYS A 111 -6.20 -0.82 19.73
N VAL A 112 -6.85 -0.22 18.73
CA VAL A 112 -6.86 1.24 18.57
C VAL A 112 -7.57 1.93 19.73
N VAL A 113 -8.70 1.40 20.18
CA VAL A 113 -9.44 1.96 21.33
C VAL A 113 -8.59 1.87 22.60
N ASN A 114 -7.99 0.72 22.87
CA ASN A 114 -7.27 0.47 24.13
C ASN A 114 -5.89 1.12 24.20
N GLU A 115 -5.15 1.17 23.08
CA GLU A 115 -3.74 1.58 23.08
C GLU A 115 -3.49 2.94 22.43
N TYR A 116 -4.43 3.44 21.61
CA TYR A 116 -4.27 4.68 20.84
C TYR A 116 -5.39 5.70 21.10
N SER A 117 -6.13 5.57 22.21
CA SER A 117 -7.22 6.49 22.59
C SER A 117 -8.21 6.73 21.45
N SER A 118 -8.63 5.64 20.80
CA SER A 118 -9.59 5.61 19.68
C SER A 118 -9.15 6.32 18.37
N ASP A 119 -7.88 6.77 18.30
CA ASP A 119 -7.30 7.43 17.12
C ASP A 119 -5.92 6.87 16.80
N ILE A 120 -5.83 6.08 15.71
CA ILE A 120 -4.56 5.46 15.29
C ILE A 120 -3.47 6.49 14.98
N SER A 121 -3.81 7.75 14.67
CA SER A 121 -2.83 8.79 14.42
C SER A 121 -1.94 9.10 15.64
N ASN A 122 -2.36 8.74 16.84
CA ASN A 122 -1.54 8.86 18.04
C ASN A 122 -0.27 7.99 17.96
N MET A 123 -0.26 6.94 17.10
CA MET A 123 0.94 6.15 16.82
C MET A 123 2.11 7.00 16.31
N TRP A 124 1.86 7.99 15.46
CA TRP A 124 2.88 8.82 14.82
C TRP A 124 2.86 10.30 15.22
N LYS A 125 1.91 10.73 16.06
CA LYS A 125 1.94 12.08 16.64
C LYS A 125 3.12 12.24 17.59
N ASP A 126 3.36 11.23 18.44
CA ASP A 126 4.39 11.24 19.47
C ASP A 126 5.72 10.61 19.01
N ASN A 127 5.74 9.90 17.88
CA ASN A 127 6.92 9.24 17.36
C ASN A 127 7.04 9.45 15.86
N LYS A 128 8.15 10.04 15.43
CA LYS A 128 8.42 10.35 14.03
C LYS A 128 9.34 9.34 13.34
N ASP A 129 9.85 8.32 14.03
CA ASP A 129 10.72 7.32 13.44
C ASP A 129 9.92 6.30 12.63
N ALA A 130 10.17 6.27 11.31
CA ALA A 130 9.49 5.37 10.40
C ALA A 130 9.70 3.88 10.73
N GLU A 131 10.86 3.50 11.27
CA GLU A 131 11.12 2.11 11.67
C GLU A 131 10.23 1.67 12.83
N ILE A 132 9.99 2.57 13.79
CA ILE A 132 9.06 2.31 14.90
C ILE A 132 7.63 2.21 14.38
N ILE A 133 7.22 3.08 13.46
CA ILE A 133 5.88 3.01 12.87
C ILE A 133 5.67 1.70 12.11
N VAL A 134 6.64 1.26 11.31
CA VAL A 134 6.58 -0.06 10.64
C VAL A 134 6.39 -1.17 11.66
N LYS A 135 7.19 -1.23 12.73
CA LYS A 135 7.08 -2.26 13.77
C LYS A 135 5.71 -2.25 14.47
N LYS A 136 5.21 -1.08 14.81
CA LYS A 136 3.88 -0.95 15.44
C LYS A 136 2.73 -1.34 14.50
N LEU A 137 2.84 -1.05 13.20
CA LEU A 137 1.85 -1.51 12.22
C LEU A 137 1.86 -3.03 12.06
N GLU A 138 3.02 -3.70 12.17
CA GLU A 138 3.11 -5.16 12.12
C GLU A 138 2.41 -5.87 13.29
N GLU A 139 2.16 -5.19 14.39
CA GLU A 139 1.43 -5.74 15.54
C GLU A 139 -0.07 -5.97 15.22
N PHE A 140 -0.60 -5.34 14.17
CA PHE A 140 -1.99 -5.54 13.74
C PHE A 140 -2.15 -6.83 12.95
N LYS A 141 -3.11 -7.66 13.33
CA LYS A 141 -3.44 -8.88 12.59
C LYS A 141 -3.75 -8.57 11.13
N GLY A 142 -3.10 -9.29 10.22
CA GLY A 142 -3.27 -9.09 8.78
C GLY A 142 -2.35 -8.03 8.16
N ILE A 143 -1.48 -7.40 8.94
CA ILE A 143 -0.42 -6.52 8.46
C ILE A 143 0.92 -7.23 8.62
N SER A 144 1.53 -7.61 7.49
CA SER A 144 2.91 -8.12 7.43
C SER A 144 3.89 -6.96 7.26
N TYR A 145 5.18 -7.20 7.41
CA TYR A 145 6.24 -6.21 7.16
C TYR A 145 6.04 -5.46 5.83
N LYS A 146 5.75 -6.18 4.73
CA LYS A 146 5.49 -5.57 3.42
C LYS A 146 4.34 -4.57 3.47
N LYS A 147 3.25 -4.91 4.15
CA LYS A 147 2.08 -4.01 4.29
C LYS A 147 2.36 -2.86 5.25
N ALA A 148 3.10 -3.11 6.33
CA ALA A 148 3.52 -2.07 7.26
C ALA A 148 4.42 -1.04 6.57
N ALA A 149 5.40 -1.48 5.80
CA ALA A 149 6.25 -0.61 4.98
C ALA A 149 5.44 0.18 3.94
N LEU A 150 4.50 -0.48 3.25
CA LEU A 150 3.57 0.20 2.33
C LEU A 150 2.72 1.24 3.07
N GLY A 151 2.13 0.88 4.20
CA GLY A 151 1.34 1.82 5.01
C GLY A 151 2.15 3.04 5.43
N THR A 152 3.38 2.85 5.91
CA THR A 152 4.27 3.94 6.30
C THR A 152 4.66 4.81 5.09
N LEU A 153 4.94 4.20 3.93
CA LEU A 153 5.15 4.93 2.67
C LEU A 153 3.94 5.81 2.32
N LEU A 154 2.72 5.27 2.40
CA LEU A 154 1.49 5.99 2.08
C LEU A 154 1.26 7.17 3.05
N LEU A 155 1.50 6.97 4.35
CA LEU A 155 1.43 8.06 5.35
C LEU A 155 2.30 9.25 4.93
N VAL A 156 3.54 9.00 4.51
CA VAL A 156 4.46 10.07 4.09
C VAL A 156 4.03 10.69 2.75
N ARG A 157 3.75 9.87 1.76
CA ARG A 157 3.54 10.32 0.37
C ARG A 157 2.14 10.89 0.13
N ASP A 158 1.10 10.17 0.57
CA ASP A 158 -0.28 10.49 0.21
C ASP A 158 -0.96 11.37 1.26
N PHE A 159 -0.56 11.20 2.51
CA PHE A 159 -1.16 11.92 3.63
C PHE A 159 -0.27 13.03 4.21
N GLY A 160 0.96 13.19 3.71
CA GLY A 160 1.85 14.26 4.13
C GLY A 160 2.34 14.17 5.58
N VAL A 161 2.30 12.97 6.16
CA VAL A 161 2.84 12.75 7.52
C VAL A 161 4.36 12.89 7.48
N SER A 162 4.91 13.81 8.27
CA SER A 162 6.35 13.99 8.38
C SER A 162 6.94 12.92 9.29
N LEU A 163 7.75 12.02 8.71
CA LEU A 163 8.50 10.99 9.42
C LEU A 163 9.99 11.13 9.14
N GLU A 164 10.79 10.63 10.06
CA GLU A 164 12.25 10.52 9.98
C GLU A 164 12.66 9.08 9.63
N ASN A 165 13.96 8.86 9.36
CA ASN A 165 14.53 7.53 9.11
C ASN A 165 13.85 6.76 7.97
N LEU A 166 13.45 7.46 6.89
CA LEU A 166 12.75 6.85 5.74
C LEU A 166 13.60 5.82 4.98
N SER A 167 14.90 5.77 5.22
CA SER A 167 15.81 4.78 4.64
C SER A 167 15.52 3.34 5.06
N CYS A 168 14.76 3.15 6.16
CA CYS A 168 14.31 1.84 6.62
C CYS A 168 13.11 1.31 5.83
N ILE A 169 12.41 2.15 5.06
CA ILE A 169 11.25 1.76 4.25
C ILE A 169 11.76 1.21 2.92
N ASP A 170 11.75 -0.11 2.80
CA ASP A 170 12.17 -0.78 1.57
C ASP A 170 11.11 -0.72 0.47
N ILE A 171 11.56 -0.93 -0.76
CA ILE A 171 10.67 -1.14 -1.90
C ILE A 171 9.80 -2.37 -1.68
N ALA A 172 8.51 -2.28 -2.00
CA ALA A 172 7.62 -3.44 -1.93
C ALA A 172 7.97 -4.45 -3.03
N TYR A 173 8.44 -5.63 -2.63
CA TYR A 173 8.73 -6.73 -3.55
C TYR A 173 7.43 -7.43 -3.95
N ASP A 174 6.81 -6.96 -5.02
CA ASP A 174 5.60 -7.53 -5.58
C ASP A 174 5.80 -7.98 -7.04
N VAL A 175 4.79 -8.64 -7.60
CA VAL A 175 4.85 -9.20 -8.97
C VAL A 175 5.12 -8.15 -10.04
N HIS A 176 4.70 -6.91 -9.84
CA HIS A 176 4.91 -5.82 -10.80
C HIS A 176 6.31 -5.25 -10.68
N VAL A 177 6.73 -4.91 -9.46
CA VAL A 177 8.05 -4.33 -9.17
C VAL A 177 9.16 -5.28 -9.61
N ARG A 178 9.14 -6.55 -9.18
CA ARG A 178 10.20 -7.50 -9.50
C ARG A 178 10.31 -7.78 -11.01
N ARG A 179 9.18 -7.87 -11.73
CA ARG A 179 9.17 -8.03 -13.18
C ARG A 179 9.81 -6.84 -13.90
N VAL A 180 9.51 -5.62 -13.46
CA VAL A 180 10.11 -4.42 -14.05
C VAL A 180 11.61 -4.38 -13.77
N PHE A 181 12.05 -4.68 -12.55
CA PHE A 181 13.48 -4.72 -12.20
C PHE A 181 14.26 -5.71 -13.07
N LEU A 182 13.72 -6.93 -13.27
CA LEU A 182 14.32 -7.94 -14.15
C LEU A 182 14.40 -7.46 -15.60
N ARG A 183 13.28 -7.02 -16.18
CA ARG A 183 13.21 -6.64 -17.58
C ARG A 183 14.00 -5.38 -17.93
N MET A 184 14.16 -4.49 -16.96
CA MET A 184 15.03 -3.32 -17.11
C MET A 184 16.53 -3.67 -17.02
N GLY A 185 16.89 -4.87 -16.56
CA GLY A 185 18.28 -5.24 -16.29
C GLY A 185 18.83 -4.59 -15.00
N LEU A 186 17.98 -4.17 -14.08
CA LEU A 186 18.39 -3.61 -12.78
C LEU A 186 18.92 -4.72 -11.85
N VAL A 187 18.40 -5.93 -11.98
CA VAL A 187 18.82 -7.14 -11.29
C VAL A 187 18.90 -8.30 -12.28
N GLU A 188 19.71 -9.31 -11.95
CA GLU A 188 19.87 -10.50 -12.81
C GLU A 188 18.91 -11.61 -12.42
N LYS A 189 18.52 -11.69 -11.16
CA LYS A 189 17.67 -12.76 -10.62
C LYS A 189 16.43 -12.18 -9.92
N ASP A 190 15.35 -12.97 -9.98
CA ASP A 190 14.12 -12.69 -9.23
C ASP A 190 14.32 -13.04 -7.74
N ASN A 191 14.94 -12.11 -7.02
CA ASN A 191 15.34 -12.28 -5.64
C ASN A 191 15.05 -11.00 -4.85
N ILE A 192 14.33 -11.13 -3.73
CA ILE A 192 13.96 -10.01 -2.88
C ILE A 192 15.18 -9.21 -2.40
N LYS A 193 16.28 -9.90 -2.06
CA LYS A 193 17.50 -9.24 -1.58
C LYS A 193 18.12 -8.37 -2.66
N GLU A 194 18.27 -8.89 -3.89
CA GLU A 194 18.83 -8.14 -5.02
C GLU A 194 17.98 -6.90 -5.35
N VAL A 195 16.65 -7.07 -5.41
CA VAL A 195 15.73 -5.95 -5.69
C VAL A 195 15.80 -4.89 -4.60
N THR A 196 15.81 -5.30 -3.32
CA THR A 196 15.90 -4.38 -2.19
C THR A 196 17.23 -3.64 -2.14
N GLU A 197 18.36 -4.35 -2.31
CA GLU A 197 19.70 -3.75 -2.35
C GLU A 197 19.83 -2.77 -3.52
N LYS A 198 19.32 -3.12 -4.69
CA LYS A 198 19.32 -2.22 -5.86
C LYS A 198 18.46 -0.99 -5.60
N ALA A 199 17.27 -1.14 -5.01
CA ALA A 199 16.41 0.00 -4.66
C ALA A 199 17.09 0.94 -3.65
N ARG A 200 17.74 0.39 -2.62
CA ARG A 200 18.53 1.16 -1.64
C ARG A 200 19.70 1.89 -2.29
N PHE A 201 20.34 1.28 -3.28
CA PHE A 201 21.40 1.92 -4.05
C PHE A 201 20.87 3.10 -4.89
N ILE A 202 19.73 2.92 -5.57
CA ILE A 202 19.10 3.94 -6.42
C ILE A 202 18.59 5.11 -5.57
N CYS A 203 17.87 4.82 -4.49
CA CYS A 203 17.25 5.84 -3.63
C CYS A 203 17.60 5.61 -2.15
N LYS A 204 18.85 5.95 -1.78
CA LYS A 204 19.41 5.68 -0.45
C LYS A 204 18.57 6.22 0.70
N ASN A 205 18.02 7.42 0.55
CA ASN A 205 17.30 8.10 1.63
C ASN A 205 15.87 7.62 1.82
N PHE A 206 15.25 7.06 0.77
CA PHE A 206 13.88 6.58 0.80
C PHE A 206 13.62 5.52 -0.28
N PRO A 207 14.15 4.28 -0.13
CA PRO A 207 14.01 3.21 -1.13
C PRO A 207 12.56 2.89 -1.47
N GLY A 208 11.67 2.94 -0.48
CA GLY A 208 10.24 2.70 -0.63
C GLY A 208 9.55 3.65 -1.60
N SER A 209 10.09 4.85 -1.83
CA SER A 209 9.53 5.82 -2.80
C SER A 209 9.47 5.27 -4.23
N LEU A 210 10.30 4.26 -4.55
CA LEU A 210 10.29 3.58 -5.85
C LEU A 210 9.13 2.59 -6.02
N THR A 211 8.45 2.20 -4.93
CA THR A 211 7.39 1.17 -4.97
C THR A 211 6.30 1.53 -5.97
N LEU A 212 5.67 2.68 -5.82
CA LEU A 212 4.54 3.05 -6.67
C LEU A 212 4.93 3.26 -8.13
N PRO A 213 5.99 4.02 -8.45
CA PRO A 213 6.42 4.19 -9.83
C PRO A 213 6.62 2.86 -10.55
N PHE A 214 7.34 1.93 -9.93
CA PHE A 214 7.59 0.62 -10.53
C PHE A 214 6.36 -0.29 -10.56
N TRP A 215 5.49 -0.18 -9.56
CA TRP A 215 4.21 -0.89 -9.56
C TRP A 215 3.31 -0.44 -10.72
N VAL A 216 3.19 0.87 -10.94
CA VAL A 216 2.41 1.43 -12.05
C VAL A 216 2.96 0.98 -13.39
N VAL A 217 4.28 1.11 -13.59
CA VAL A 217 4.91 0.66 -14.82
C VAL A 217 4.65 -0.83 -15.06
N GLY A 218 4.75 -1.65 -14.02
CA GLY A 218 4.51 -3.09 -14.11
C GLY A 218 3.06 -3.45 -14.40
N ARG A 219 2.11 -2.68 -13.85
CA ARG A 219 0.66 -2.88 -14.03
C ARG A 219 0.18 -2.41 -15.40
N GLU A 220 0.57 -1.22 -15.81
CA GLU A 220 -0.01 -0.56 -16.99
C GLU A 220 0.74 -0.89 -18.27
N TYR A 221 2.05 -0.97 -18.22
CA TYR A 221 2.92 -1.10 -19.40
C TYR A 221 3.68 -2.42 -19.45
N CYS A 222 4.42 -2.77 -18.41
CA CYS A 222 5.29 -3.95 -18.38
C CYS A 222 4.51 -5.22 -17.99
N ARG A 223 3.46 -5.54 -18.73
CA ARG A 223 2.58 -6.69 -18.49
C ARG A 223 3.33 -8.02 -18.68
N PRO A 224 2.91 -9.11 -18.02
CA PRO A 224 3.53 -10.43 -18.23
C PRO A 224 3.56 -10.81 -19.71
N GLN A 225 2.40 -10.69 -20.36
CA GLN A 225 2.22 -10.95 -21.79
C GLN A 225 1.95 -9.64 -22.54
N ASN A 226 2.46 -9.52 -23.75
CA ASN A 226 2.25 -8.36 -24.62
C ASN A 226 2.54 -7.01 -23.94
N PRO A 227 3.76 -6.79 -23.43
CA PRO A 227 4.11 -5.54 -22.77
C PRO A 227 4.05 -4.38 -23.74
N LYS A 228 3.54 -3.23 -23.29
CA LYS A 228 3.38 -2.01 -24.06
C LYS A 228 4.66 -1.16 -24.03
N CYS A 229 5.76 -1.70 -24.53
CA CYS A 229 7.07 -1.06 -24.45
C CYS A 229 7.13 0.31 -25.13
N SER A 230 6.47 0.45 -26.28
CA SER A 230 6.44 1.73 -27.03
C SER A 230 5.71 2.85 -26.30
N GLU A 231 4.75 2.53 -25.42
CA GLU A 231 4.00 3.48 -24.61
C GLU A 231 4.67 3.72 -23.24
N CYS A 232 5.67 2.92 -22.88
CA CYS A 232 6.28 2.95 -21.57
C CYS A 232 7.25 4.12 -21.42
N ARG A 233 7.10 4.92 -20.38
CA ARG A 233 8.02 6.04 -20.08
C ARG A 233 9.47 5.59 -19.85
N LEU A 234 9.68 4.32 -19.48
CA LEU A 234 11.00 3.73 -19.28
C LEU A 234 11.59 3.09 -20.53
N ASN A 235 10.95 3.22 -21.69
CA ASN A 235 11.31 2.52 -22.92
C ASN A 235 12.78 2.71 -23.33
N GLU A 236 13.30 3.95 -23.24
CA GLU A 236 14.68 4.28 -23.60
C GLU A 236 15.71 3.81 -22.57
N LEU A 237 15.27 3.57 -21.34
CA LEU A 237 16.13 3.21 -20.21
C LEU A 237 16.16 1.70 -19.95
N CYS A 238 15.24 0.98 -20.59
CA CYS A 238 14.99 -0.43 -20.34
C CYS A 238 15.84 -1.31 -21.28
N GLU A 239 16.54 -2.32 -20.74
CA GLU A 239 17.25 -3.32 -21.54
C GLU A 239 16.30 -4.25 -22.29
N LYS A 240 15.00 -4.23 -21.97
CA LYS A 240 13.93 -5.00 -22.63
C LYS A 240 14.17 -6.51 -22.61
N LYS A 241 14.62 -7.04 -21.47
CA LYS A 241 14.73 -8.50 -21.23
C LYS A 241 13.32 -9.09 -21.07
N ILE A 242 12.52 -9.06 -22.16
CA ILE A 242 11.08 -9.37 -22.13
C ILE A 242 10.80 -10.83 -21.80
N GLU A 243 11.72 -11.73 -22.14
CA GLU A 243 11.68 -13.16 -21.80
C GLU A 243 11.70 -13.44 -20.29
N LEU A 244 12.23 -12.50 -19.50
CA LEU A 244 12.25 -12.63 -18.05
C LEU A 244 10.94 -12.16 -17.42
N GLY A 245 10.52 -12.83 -16.35
CA GLY A 245 9.34 -12.42 -15.58
C GLY A 245 8.02 -12.60 -16.35
N THR A 246 7.92 -13.52 -17.27
CA THR A 246 6.68 -13.89 -17.96
C THR A 246 5.73 -14.69 -17.06
N ASP A 247 6.30 -15.43 -16.11
CA ASP A 247 5.60 -16.33 -15.18
C ASP A 247 5.33 -15.67 -13.81
N ILE A 248 5.57 -14.35 -13.72
CA ILE A 248 5.39 -13.56 -12.49
C ILE A 248 4.03 -12.87 -12.48
#